data_915b6f8d1c988c1df79edc8cdf4921c1
#
_entry.id   915b6f8d1c988c1df79edc8cdf4921c1
#
_cell.length_a   1.000
_cell.length_b   1.000
_cell.length_c   1.000
_cell.angle_alpha   90.00
_cell.angle_beta   90.00
_cell.angle_gamma   90.00
#
_symmetry.space_group_name_H-M   'P 1'
#
loop_
_entity.id
_entity.type
_entity.pdbx_description
1 polymer ?
#
loop_
_entity_poly.entity_id
_entity_poly.type
_entity_poly.pdbx_seq_one_letter_code
_entity_poly.pdbx_strand_id
1 'polypeptide(L)'
;MNIHVADNAREAARMLLRNMLAVIRQPSGAGGEGDTVNVAFSGGSTPAILFDVWVEEFAELTPWNRFRVYWVDERCVSSENKDSNYRLAKIHLLDKIPLTSEQIFRIRGEQEDAEREVLRYSSMVLSQLPLDGRIPVFDFEQMGIPLPSFLGRRNCFILWLLMRLVLILLPGNVALL
;
A
#
# COMPACT_ATOMS: atom_id res chain seq x y z
N MET A 1 -6.55 20.95 0.23
CA MET A 1 -6.67 19.66 0.92
C MET A 1 -8.17 19.40 1.08
N ASN A 2 -8.66 18.32 0.50
CA ASN A 2 -10.08 17.94 0.62
C ASN A 2 -10.19 16.89 1.72
N ILE A 3 -10.95 17.20 2.78
CA ILE A 3 -11.21 16.28 3.89
C ILE A 3 -12.60 15.70 3.67
N HIS A 4 -12.67 14.36 3.62
CA HIS A 4 -13.93 13.63 3.56
C HIS A 4 -14.15 12.93 4.90
N VAL A 5 -15.32 13.15 5.48
CA VAL A 5 -15.74 12.51 6.74
C VAL A 5 -16.82 11.49 6.41
N ALA A 6 -16.68 10.30 6.96
CA ALA A 6 -17.66 9.23 6.81
C ALA A 6 -18.19 8.78 8.18
N ASP A 7 -19.40 8.25 8.21
CA ASP A 7 -20.08 7.85 9.45
C ASP A 7 -19.44 6.64 10.13
N ASN A 8 -18.74 5.82 9.37
CA ASN A 8 -18.03 4.63 9.86
C ASN A 8 -16.93 4.17 8.90
N ALA A 9 -16.07 3.24 9.35
CA ALA A 9 -14.94 2.76 8.60
C ALA A 9 -15.30 2.08 7.27
N ARG A 10 -16.43 1.37 7.19
CA ARG A 10 -16.86 0.76 5.92
C ARG A 10 -17.29 1.81 4.90
N GLU A 11 -17.98 2.86 5.34
CA GLU A 11 -18.36 3.96 4.45
C GLU A 11 -17.14 4.76 3.99
N ALA A 12 -16.15 4.98 4.87
CA ALA A 12 -14.87 5.56 4.49
C ALA A 12 -14.17 4.73 3.42
N ALA A 13 -14.14 3.40 3.59
CA ALA A 13 -13.57 2.47 2.61
C ALA A 13 -14.30 2.55 1.25
N ARG A 14 -15.65 2.60 1.25
CA ARG A 14 -16.42 2.77 0.01
C ARG A 14 -16.10 4.07 -0.72
N MET A 15 -16.04 5.17 0.03
CA MET A 15 -15.68 6.47 -0.55
C MET A 15 -14.29 6.47 -1.17
N LEU A 16 -13.30 5.91 -0.46
CA LEU A 16 -11.94 5.77 -0.95
C LEU A 16 -11.89 4.95 -2.25
N LEU A 17 -12.51 3.77 -2.26
CA LEU A 17 -12.50 2.88 -3.41
C LEU A 17 -13.23 3.47 -4.62
N ARG A 18 -14.36 4.16 -4.42
CA ARG A 18 -15.05 4.88 -5.49
C ARG A 18 -14.17 5.96 -6.10
N ASN A 19 -13.51 6.75 -5.27
CA ASN A 19 -12.63 7.82 -5.74
C ASN A 19 -11.40 7.25 -6.47
N MET A 20 -10.76 6.22 -5.91
CA MET A 20 -9.63 5.54 -6.53
C MET A 20 -10.00 4.98 -7.91
N LEU A 21 -11.10 4.22 -8.02
CA LEU A 21 -11.55 3.66 -9.28
C LEU A 21 -12.00 4.73 -10.28
N ALA A 22 -12.55 5.85 -9.83
CA ALA A 22 -12.87 6.96 -10.69
C ALA A 22 -11.61 7.59 -11.31
N VAL A 23 -10.54 7.74 -10.52
CA VAL A 23 -9.22 8.23 -11.01
C VAL A 23 -8.62 7.24 -12.00
N ILE A 24 -8.59 5.94 -11.68
CA ILE A 24 -8.01 4.90 -12.55
C ILE A 24 -8.73 4.79 -13.90
N ARG A 25 -10.02 5.10 -13.94
CA ARG A 25 -10.83 5.04 -15.17
C ARG A 25 -10.72 6.29 -16.04
N GLN A 26 -10.20 7.39 -15.52
CA GLN A 26 -9.97 8.58 -16.35
C GLN A 26 -8.85 8.27 -17.35
N PRO A 27 -9.05 8.60 -18.65
CA PRO A 27 -7.97 8.51 -19.61
C PRO A 27 -6.91 9.53 -19.18
N SER A 28 -5.79 9.08 -18.69
CA SER A 28 -4.65 9.94 -18.44
C SER A 28 -4.19 10.49 -19.79
N GLY A 29 -4.08 11.80 -19.94
CA GLY A 29 -3.68 12.44 -21.19
C GLY A 29 -2.25 12.09 -21.66
N ALA A 30 -1.54 11.25 -20.94
CA ALA A 30 -0.21 10.73 -21.26
C ALA A 30 -0.10 9.20 -21.14
N GLY A 31 -1.10 8.51 -20.60
CA GLY A 31 -1.10 7.07 -20.41
C GLY A 31 -2.37 6.46 -21.00
N GLY A 32 -2.21 5.54 -21.93
CA GLY A 32 -3.31 4.84 -22.58
C GLY A 32 -3.98 3.82 -21.64
N GLU A 33 -4.92 3.07 -22.16
CA GLU A 33 -5.71 2.01 -21.53
C GLU A 33 -4.90 0.84 -20.90
N GLY A 34 -3.64 1.06 -20.52
CA GLY A 34 -2.68 0.05 -20.06
C GLY A 34 -1.76 0.52 -18.92
N ASP A 35 -1.95 1.70 -18.35
CA ASP A 35 -1.06 2.20 -17.29
C ASP A 35 -1.14 1.35 -16.03
N THR A 36 0.02 0.99 -15.52
CA THR A 36 0.16 0.26 -14.26
C THR A 36 -0.32 1.13 -13.10
N VAL A 37 -1.02 0.54 -12.15
CA VAL A 37 -1.49 1.17 -10.92
C VAL A 37 -0.67 0.60 -9.75
N ASN A 38 0.20 1.40 -9.18
CA ASN A 38 1.07 1.02 -8.08
C ASN A 38 0.43 1.42 -6.75
N VAL A 39 0.08 0.44 -5.93
CA VAL A 39 -0.54 0.66 -4.63
C VAL A 39 0.34 0.13 -3.51
N ALA A 40 0.47 0.88 -2.42
CA ALA A 40 1.21 0.46 -1.24
C ALA A 40 0.28 0.34 -0.03
N PHE A 41 0.39 -0.78 0.70
CA PHE A 41 -0.42 -1.08 1.87
C PHE A 41 0.39 -1.11 3.15
N SER A 42 -0.23 -0.71 4.25
CA SER A 42 0.23 -0.94 5.60
C SER A 42 -0.63 -1.99 6.31
N GLY A 43 -0.36 -2.26 7.57
CA GLY A 43 -1.14 -3.17 8.41
C GLY A 43 -2.13 -2.46 9.33
N GLY A 44 -2.87 -3.28 10.10
CA GLY A 44 -3.82 -2.83 11.09
C GLY A 44 -5.27 -3.14 10.76
N SER A 45 -6.20 -2.73 11.63
CA SER A 45 -7.63 -3.01 11.49
C SER A 45 -8.30 -2.22 10.35
N THR A 46 -7.84 -1.03 10.07
CA THR A 46 -8.40 -0.19 9.00
C THR A 46 -8.16 -0.78 7.61
N PRO A 47 -6.94 -1.22 7.24
CA PRO A 47 -6.73 -1.93 5.99
C PRO A 47 -7.57 -3.20 5.85
N ALA A 48 -7.76 -3.98 6.92
CA ALA A 48 -8.59 -5.18 6.86
C ALA A 48 -10.03 -4.83 6.39
N ILE A 49 -10.63 -3.79 6.98
CA ILE A 49 -11.97 -3.32 6.58
C ILE A 49 -11.99 -2.85 5.13
N LEU A 50 -10.96 -2.10 4.70
CA LEU A 50 -10.82 -1.65 3.32
C LEU A 50 -10.77 -2.85 2.35
N PHE A 51 -9.95 -3.85 2.65
CA PHE A 51 -9.80 -5.05 1.84
C PHE A 51 -11.09 -5.86 1.74
N ASP A 52 -11.79 -6.05 2.86
CA ASP A 52 -13.08 -6.75 2.87
C ASP A 52 -14.12 -6.02 2.01
N VAL A 53 -14.25 -4.70 2.15
CA VAL A 53 -15.14 -3.88 1.30
C VAL A 53 -14.73 -3.94 -0.16
N TRP A 54 -13.42 -3.93 -0.45
CA TRP A 54 -12.92 -4.00 -1.83
C TRP A 54 -13.31 -5.33 -2.50
N VAL A 55 -13.13 -6.44 -1.78
CA VAL A 55 -13.52 -7.76 -2.28
C VAL A 55 -15.03 -7.87 -2.45
N GLU A 56 -15.79 -7.46 -1.45
CA GLU A 56 -17.24 -7.65 -1.41
C GLU A 56 -17.99 -6.80 -2.44
N GLU A 57 -17.53 -5.55 -2.66
CA GLU A 57 -18.33 -4.56 -3.39
C GLU A 57 -17.65 -4.05 -4.68
N PHE A 58 -16.33 -4.19 -4.82
CA PHE A 58 -15.58 -3.56 -5.90
C PHE A 58 -14.64 -4.49 -6.68
N ALA A 59 -14.55 -5.77 -6.32
CA ALA A 59 -13.62 -6.70 -6.97
C ALA A 59 -13.85 -6.80 -8.48
N GLU A 60 -15.09 -6.91 -8.90
CA GLU A 60 -15.52 -7.00 -10.31
C GLU A 60 -15.29 -5.69 -11.10
N LEU A 61 -15.22 -4.57 -10.37
CA LEU A 61 -15.05 -3.23 -10.94
C LEU A 61 -13.59 -2.82 -11.08
N THR A 62 -12.68 -3.58 -10.48
CA THR A 62 -11.25 -3.27 -10.39
C THR A 62 -10.47 -3.92 -11.53
N PRO A 63 -9.68 -3.17 -12.31
CA PRO A 63 -8.86 -3.73 -13.38
C PRO A 63 -7.58 -4.34 -12.81
N TRP A 64 -7.70 -5.51 -12.16
CA TRP A 64 -6.61 -6.15 -11.40
C TRP A 64 -5.36 -6.44 -12.23
N ASN A 65 -5.48 -6.65 -13.52
CA ASN A 65 -4.35 -6.84 -14.43
C ASN A 65 -3.41 -5.64 -14.51
N ARG A 66 -3.86 -4.46 -14.10
CA ARG A 66 -3.07 -3.23 -14.05
C ARG A 66 -2.40 -3.01 -12.71
N PHE A 67 -2.82 -3.70 -11.65
CA PHE A 67 -2.34 -3.43 -10.29
C PHE A 67 -0.99 -4.06 -10.02
N ARG A 68 -0.16 -3.34 -9.27
CA ARG A 68 1.05 -3.80 -8.60
C ARG A 68 0.96 -3.41 -7.14
N VAL A 69 1.14 -4.40 -6.27
CA VAL A 69 0.92 -4.26 -4.83
C VAL A 69 2.27 -4.29 -4.10
N TYR A 70 2.47 -3.29 -3.27
CA TYR A 70 3.65 -3.07 -2.45
C TYR A 70 3.27 -2.94 -0.98
N TRP A 71 4.27 -2.92 -0.10
CA TRP A 71 4.07 -2.70 1.34
C TRP A 71 4.82 -1.46 1.80
N VAL A 72 4.16 -0.61 2.61
CA VAL A 72 4.76 0.57 3.25
C VAL A 72 5.66 0.12 4.40
N ASP A 73 5.21 -0.87 5.16
CA ASP A 73 5.93 -1.46 6.28
C ASP A 73 5.59 -2.95 6.42
N GLU A 74 6.49 -3.70 7.05
CA GLU A 74 6.24 -5.09 7.42
C GLU A 74 6.87 -5.38 8.80
N ARG A 75 6.36 -6.39 9.46
CA ARG A 75 6.87 -6.88 10.74
C ARG A 75 7.97 -7.91 10.48
N CYS A 76 9.05 -7.88 11.31
CA CYS A 76 10.13 -8.86 11.25
C CYS A 76 9.66 -10.21 11.82
N VAL A 77 8.75 -10.84 11.10
CA VAL A 77 8.16 -12.15 11.45
C VAL A 77 7.93 -12.96 10.19
N SER A 78 7.63 -14.26 10.36
CA SER A 78 7.21 -15.11 9.24
C SER A 78 5.98 -14.53 8.53
N SER A 79 5.90 -14.73 7.23
CA SER A 79 4.72 -14.34 6.42
C SER A 79 3.42 -15.04 6.85
N GLU A 80 3.50 -16.11 7.64
CA GLU A 80 2.37 -16.83 8.20
C GLU A 80 2.01 -16.37 9.63
N ASN A 81 2.80 -15.48 10.22
CA ASN A 81 2.53 -14.95 11.54
C ASN A 81 1.32 -14.01 11.52
N LYS A 82 0.49 -14.08 12.56
CA LYS A 82 -0.72 -13.24 12.69
C LYS A 82 -0.42 -11.73 12.66
N ASP A 83 0.80 -11.34 13.01
CA ASP A 83 1.22 -9.94 13.06
C ASP A 83 1.80 -9.44 11.72
N SER A 84 1.94 -10.31 10.69
CA SER A 84 2.41 -9.94 9.37
C SER A 84 1.38 -9.11 8.61
N ASN A 85 1.82 -7.97 8.06
CA ASN A 85 1.00 -7.11 7.20
C ASN A 85 0.69 -7.81 5.87
N TYR A 86 1.66 -8.56 5.34
CA TYR A 86 1.43 -9.38 4.14
C TYR A 86 0.35 -10.44 4.37
N ARG A 87 0.40 -11.16 5.51
CA ARG A 87 -0.63 -12.16 5.84
C ARG A 87 -2.01 -11.53 5.94
N LEU A 88 -2.11 -10.35 6.57
CA LEU A 88 -3.37 -9.61 6.64
C LEU A 88 -3.92 -9.35 5.23
N ALA A 89 -3.12 -8.77 4.36
CA ALA A 89 -3.52 -8.51 2.98
C ALA A 89 -3.85 -9.81 2.22
N LYS A 90 -3.08 -10.87 2.44
CA LYS A 90 -3.31 -12.17 1.82
C LYS A 90 -4.70 -12.71 2.14
N ILE A 91 -5.08 -12.76 3.41
CA ILE A 91 -6.35 -13.33 3.87
C ILE A 91 -7.55 -12.46 3.47
N HIS A 92 -7.41 -11.14 3.58
CA HIS A 92 -8.53 -10.22 3.35
C HIS A 92 -8.70 -9.81 1.88
N LEU A 93 -7.63 -9.86 1.07
CA LEU A 93 -7.64 -9.38 -0.31
C LEU A 93 -7.04 -10.39 -1.30
N LEU A 94 -5.73 -10.69 -1.20
CA LEU A 94 -4.97 -11.29 -2.30
C LEU A 94 -5.46 -12.68 -2.70
N ASP A 95 -5.89 -13.51 -1.75
CA ASP A 95 -6.43 -14.86 -2.02
C ASP A 95 -7.83 -14.84 -2.66
N LYS A 96 -8.45 -13.66 -2.77
CA LYS A 96 -9.83 -13.49 -3.24
C LYS A 96 -9.95 -12.73 -4.56
N ILE A 97 -8.83 -12.29 -5.12
CA ILE A 97 -8.76 -11.48 -6.34
C ILE A 97 -7.76 -12.06 -7.34
N PRO A 98 -7.89 -11.80 -8.64
CA PRO A 98 -7.07 -12.43 -9.67
C PRO A 98 -5.71 -11.72 -9.87
N LEU A 99 -4.95 -11.50 -8.78
CA LEU A 99 -3.56 -11.04 -8.87
C LEU A 99 -2.60 -12.22 -8.99
N THR A 100 -1.58 -12.05 -9.82
CA THR A 100 -0.49 -13.03 -9.96
C THR A 100 0.67 -12.70 -9.02
N SER A 101 1.57 -13.65 -8.78
CA SER A 101 2.75 -13.46 -7.94
C SER A 101 3.69 -12.36 -8.45
N GLU A 102 3.71 -12.13 -9.77
CA GLU A 102 4.52 -11.11 -10.42
C GLU A 102 4.02 -9.69 -10.15
N GLN A 103 2.78 -9.55 -9.67
CA GLN A 103 2.17 -8.28 -9.31
C GLN A 103 2.32 -7.94 -7.81
N ILE A 104 2.90 -8.85 -7.02
CA ILE A 104 2.97 -8.74 -5.56
C ILE A 104 4.43 -8.56 -5.12
N PHE A 105 4.75 -7.37 -4.67
CA PHE A 105 6.09 -6.94 -4.27
C PHE A 105 6.17 -6.74 -2.75
N ARG A 106 6.29 -7.84 -2.01
CA ARG A 106 6.29 -7.80 -0.56
C ARG A 106 7.67 -7.57 0.07
N ILE A 107 7.68 -7.00 1.27
CA ILE A 107 8.81 -7.02 2.19
C ILE A 107 8.87 -8.43 2.81
N ARG A 108 10.06 -9.00 2.89
CA ARG A 108 10.29 -10.36 3.42
C ARG A 108 10.66 -10.26 4.89
N GLY A 109 9.67 -10.09 5.76
CA GLY A 109 9.87 -9.97 7.21
C GLY A 109 10.52 -11.18 7.89
N GLU A 110 10.51 -12.35 7.23
CA GLU A 110 11.13 -13.58 7.68
C GLU A 110 12.66 -13.64 7.46
N GLN A 111 13.25 -12.66 6.78
CA GLN A 111 14.68 -12.65 6.54
C GLN A 111 15.45 -12.35 7.83
N GLU A 112 16.46 -13.18 8.12
CA GLU A 112 17.35 -13.00 9.28
C GLU A 112 18.16 -11.70 9.19
N ASP A 113 18.63 -11.37 7.98
CA ASP A 113 19.35 -10.13 7.70
C ASP A 113 18.38 -9.06 7.20
N ALA A 114 17.87 -8.28 8.15
CA ALA A 114 16.93 -7.18 7.87
C ALA A 114 17.57 -6.07 7.03
N GLU A 115 18.87 -5.79 7.19
CA GLU A 115 19.56 -4.74 6.40
C GLU A 115 19.66 -5.15 4.94
N ARG A 116 19.96 -6.39 4.67
CA ARG A 116 19.97 -6.95 3.32
C ARG A 116 18.58 -6.90 2.67
N GLU A 117 17.54 -7.17 3.44
CA GLU A 117 16.16 -7.06 2.93
C GLU A 117 15.78 -5.61 2.62
N VAL A 118 16.18 -4.64 3.45
CA VAL A 118 16.01 -3.21 3.17
C VAL A 118 16.64 -2.85 1.83
N LEU A 119 17.88 -3.24 1.60
CA LEU A 119 18.59 -2.94 0.35
C LEU A 119 17.91 -3.60 -0.86
N ARG A 120 17.49 -4.87 -0.72
CA ARG A 120 16.75 -5.59 -1.77
C ARG A 120 15.44 -4.89 -2.12
N TYR A 121 14.63 -4.61 -1.10
CA TYR A 121 13.30 -4.01 -1.29
C TYR A 121 13.40 -2.59 -1.86
N SER A 122 14.28 -1.77 -1.33
CA SER A 122 14.54 -0.41 -1.82
C SER A 122 14.99 -0.41 -3.28
N SER A 123 15.95 -1.26 -3.63
CA SER A 123 16.42 -1.38 -5.02
C SER A 123 15.30 -1.82 -5.97
N MET A 124 14.46 -2.75 -5.52
CA MET A 124 13.31 -3.21 -6.29
C MET A 124 12.30 -2.07 -6.49
N VAL A 125 11.91 -1.36 -5.44
CA VAL A 125 10.97 -0.22 -5.51
C VAL A 125 11.50 0.86 -6.45
N LEU A 126 12.78 1.26 -6.32
CA LEU A 126 13.42 2.26 -7.18
C LEU A 126 13.51 1.82 -8.66
N SER A 127 13.55 0.52 -8.93
CA SER A 127 13.61 -0.01 -10.30
C SER A 127 12.24 -0.19 -10.96
N GLN A 128 11.17 -0.26 -10.17
CA GLN A 128 9.84 -0.59 -10.66
C GLN A 128 8.89 0.62 -10.73
N LEU A 129 9.11 1.63 -9.88
CA LEU A 129 8.22 2.78 -9.79
C LEU A 129 8.72 3.97 -10.60
N PRO A 130 7.82 4.83 -11.10
CA PRO A 130 8.20 6.13 -11.60
C PRO A 130 8.84 6.96 -10.48
N LEU A 131 9.76 7.84 -10.84
CA LEU A 131 10.47 8.68 -9.89
C LEU A 131 10.12 10.16 -10.11
N ASP A 132 9.87 10.86 -9.00
CA ASP A 132 9.93 12.33 -8.94
C ASP A 132 11.30 12.73 -8.34
N GLY A 133 12.22 13.12 -9.20
CA GLY A 133 13.62 13.29 -8.82
C GLY A 133 14.27 11.96 -8.40
N ARG A 134 14.41 11.72 -7.11
CA ARG A 134 14.95 10.48 -6.55
C ARG A 134 13.92 9.70 -5.74
N ILE A 135 12.67 10.13 -5.73
CA ILE A 135 11.61 9.63 -4.88
C ILE A 135 10.70 8.73 -5.70
N PRO A 136 10.50 7.46 -5.32
CA PRO A 136 9.51 6.60 -5.97
C PRO A 136 8.10 7.12 -5.69
N VAL A 137 7.26 7.12 -6.72
CA VAL A 137 5.88 7.61 -6.65
C VAL A 137 4.90 6.43 -6.77
N PHE A 138 4.05 6.29 -5.77
CA PHE A 138 2.90 5.39 -5.81
C PHE A 138 1.66 6.16 -6.28
N ASP A 139 0.76 5.48 -6.95
CA ASP A 139 -0.53 6.05 -7.34
C ASP A 139 -1.47 6.16 -6.12
N PHE A 140 -1.38 5.18 -5.20
CA PHE A 140 -2.12 5.16 -3.95
C PHE A 140 -1.28 4.56 -2.82
N GLU A 141 -1.29 5.22 -1.67
CA GLU A 141 -0.72 4.71 -0.43
C GLU A 141 -1.80 4.67 0.65
N GLN A 142 -1.98 3.51 1.25
CA GLN A 142 -2.82 3.35 2.42
C GLN A 142 -1.91 3.25 3.65
N MET A 143 -1.92 4.29 4.46
CA MET A 143 -1.15 4.37 5.70
C MET A 143 -2.11 4.40 6.89
N GLY A 144 -2.00 3.41 7.78
CA GLY A 144 -2.61 3.48 9.11
C GLY A 144 -1.63 4.17 10.06
N ILE A 145 -1.91 5.37 10.51
CA ILE A 145 -1.11 6.04 11.54
C ILE A 145 -1.79 5.89 12.90
N PRO A 146 -1.37 4.98 13.76
CA PRO A 146 -1.58 5.11 15.19
C PRO A 146 -0.43 5.93 15.76
N LEU A 147 -0.64 7.22 15.93
CA LEU A 147 0.37 8.19 16.38
C LEU A 147 1.05 7.90 17.75
N PRO A 148 0.48 7.20 18.75
CA PRO A 148 1.16 6.97 20.02
C PRO A 148 1.93 5.64 20.16
N SER A 149 1.71 4.64 19.34
CA SER A 149 2.29 3.30 19.54
C SER A 149 3.67 3.10 18.91
N PHE A 150 4.16 4.06 18.13
CA PHE A 150 5.43 3.97 17.41
C PHE A 150 6.68 4.12 18.30
N LEU A 151 6.55 4.64 19.49
CA LEU A 151 7.70 5.00 20.34
C LEU A 151 8.23 3.86 21.24
N GLY A 152 7.64 2.67 21.22
CA GLY A 152 7.94 1.65 22.23
C GLY A 152 8.41 0.27 21.79
N ARG A 153 8.49 -0.07 20.51
CA ARG A 153 8.91 -1.43 20.07
C ARG A 153 10.05 -1.39 19.07
N ARG A 154 11.16 -2.01 19.45
CA ARG A 154 12.44 -2.02 18.73
C ARG A 154 12.47 -2.81 17.40
N ASN A 155 11.38 -3.29 16.86
CA ASN A 155 11.40 -4.30 15.81
C ASN A 155 10.51 -3.97 14.61
N CYS A 156 10.66 -2.81 13.94
CA CYS A 156 10.14 -2.66 12.58
C CYS A 156 10.45 -1.30 11.96
N PHE A 157 11.68 -1.06 11.57
CA PHE A 157 12.08 0.21 10.96
C PHE A 157 12.66 0.07 9.55
N ILE A 158 12.18 -0.86 8.76
CA ILE A 158 12.81 -1.12 7.46
C ILE A 158 12.46 -0.04 6.42
N LEU A 159 11.28 0.54 6.47
CA LEU A 159 10.87 1.54 5.47
C LEU A 159 10.74 2.97 6.01
N TRP A 160 10.64 3.15 7.33
CA TRP A 160 10.53 4.47 7.93
C TRP A 160 11.74 5.40 7.64
N LEU A 161 12.91 4.83 7.41
CA LEU A 161 14.11 5.61 7.07
C LEU A 161 14.04 6.16 5.63
N LEU A 162 13.45 5.43 4.69
CA LEU A 162 13.21 5.90 3.32
C LEU A 162 12.08 6.94 3.29
N MET A 163 10.99 6.71 4.02
CA MET A 163 9.87 7.66 4.11
C MET A 163 10.21 8.93 4.90
N ARG A 164 11.14 8.91 5.84
CA ARG A 164 11.58 10.14 6.52
C ARG A 164 12.27 11.12 5.58
N LEU A 165 12.90 10.65 4.54
CA LEU A 165 13.41 11.51 3.46
C LEU A 165 12.30 12.00 2.53
N VAL A 166 11.23 11.23 2.36
CA VAL A 166 10.10 11.51 1.45
C VAL A 166 9.07 12.43 2.09
N LEU A 167 8.70 12.20 3.36
CA LEU A 167 7.69 13.01 4.09
C LEU A 167 8.13 14.46 4.38
N ILE A 168 9.43 14.74 4.37
CA ILE A 168 9.96 16.10 4.62
C ILE A 168 9.96 16.96 3.35
N LEU A 169 9.77 16.40 2.17
CA LEU A 169 10.00 17.09 0.89
C LEU A 169 8.80 17.20 -0.06
N LEU A 170 7.61 16.70 0.30
CA LEU A 170 6.45 16.79 -0.59
C LEU A 170 5.49 17.92 -0.21
N PRO A 171 5.36 18.97 -1.04
CA PRO A 171 4.20 19.85 -1.01
C PRO A 171 3.04 19.18 -1.74
N GLY A 172 2.08 18.68 -0.97
CA GLY A 172 0.70 18.50 -1.41
C GLY A 172 0.40 17.31 -2.29
N ASN A 173 0.27 16.13 -1.72
CA ASN A 173 -0.72 15.09 -2.07
C ASN A 173 -0.58 13.93 -1.09
N VAL A 174 -1.10 14.09 0.10
CA VAL A 174 -1.25 12.99 1.07
C VAL A 174 -2.75 12.84 1.28
N ALA A 175 -3.31 11.74 0.81
CA ALA A 175 -4.62 11.30 1.25
C ALA A 175 -4.46 10.73 2.66
N LEU A 176 -4.80 11.52 3.66
CA LEU A 176 -4.97 11.04 5.04
C LEU A 176 -6.40 10.54 5.18
N LEU A 177 -6.55 9.30 5.61
CA LEU A 177 -7.74 8.78 6.27
C LEU A 177 -7.57 8.88 7.78
#